data_d1d8a9bffc978cd4a4433d1cb2f0dbcc
#
_entry.id   d1d8a9bffc978cd4a4433d1cb2f0dbcc
#
_cell.length_a   1.000
_cell.length_b   1.000
_cell.length_c   1.000
_cell.angle_alpha   90.00
_cell.angle_beta   90.00
_cell.angle_gamma   90.00
#
_symmetry.space_group_name_H-M   'P 1'
#
loop_
_entity.id
_entity.type
_entity.pdbx_description
1 polymer ?
#
loop_
_entity_poly.entity_id
_entity_poly.type
_entity_poly.pdbx_seq_one_letter_code
_entity_poly.pdbx_strand_id
1 'polypeptide(L)'
;MTAVDALERGRAAHAGRAWEHARVSLVRADSERPLGADDLELLATAAYMVGLMDDFLGVLERAHHGHVAAGKPLRATRCAFFLGVNLAMRGDMGHAAGWFSRAQRLVEREGRDCVESGYLLMPVAMRNEAAGNYEAAFAAAAAAAEVAERFRDADLFSLAVHTQGLVLIKQGQVAQGMALLDEAMLAASAGELSPIITGVVYCGVIAGCEEAYEVRRAREWTDALSRWCEEQPEMVAFSGRCRAHRSEIMQLDGAWTDALDEARRARDRAERAMSPAGAGHALYLQGEILRLQGDFVAAEEAFREANRFGREPQPGLALLRLAQGDAEAAAAAVRRALGETAEPLKRARILPATAEIMVAAGDHAEARRAADELAKVAARHGSVMLRALVEHVRGAVELAEGDAAGALVSLRQALKAWQELGAPYETARTRVLVGRACRALGDDDTAALELEAAGDVFTRLGAAPDAAMVASLTRRGAPRDPHGLTERELEVLRLVAAGKSNRQIASTLVVSEHTVARHVQNILAKLRVSSRTAATSFAFEHRLL
;
A
#
# COMPACT_ATOMS: atom_id res chain seq x y z
N MET A 1 40.47 -4.51 -30.75
CA MET A 1 39.02 -4.34 -30.85
C MET A 1 38.80 -2.88 -31.24
N THR A 2 38.24 -2.62 -32.39
CA THR A 2 38.12 -1.28 -32.97
C THR A 2 36.91 -0.54 -32.39
N ALA A 3 36.89 0.81 -32.54
CA ALA A 3 35.71 1.63 -32.17
C ALA A 3 34.41 1.13 -32.85
N VAL A 4 34.53 0.68 -34.10
CA VAL A 4 33.40 0.13 -34.87
C VAL A 4 32.84 -1.15 -34.19
N ASP A 5 33.75 -2.08 -33.83
CA ASP A 5 33.33 -3.32 -33.12
C ASP A 5 32.69 -3.03 -31.77
N ALA A 6 33.15 -1.98 -31.07
CA ALA A 6 32.57 -1.57 -29.77
C ALA A 6 31.18 -0.97 -29.97
N LEU A 7 30.99 -0.13 -31.00
CA LEU A 7 29.71 0.49 -31.32
C LEU A 7 28.62 -0.55 -31.69
N GLU A 8 28.98 -1.49 -32.60
CA GLU A 8 28.06 -2.55 -33.02
C GLU A 8 27.63 -3.44 -31.84
N ARG A 9 28.57 -3.81 -30.96
CA ARG A 9 28.24 -4.55 -29.73
C ARG A 9 27.36 -3.75 -28.81
N GLY A 10 27.65 -2.46 -28.64
CA GLY A 10 26.82 -1.59 -27.81
C GLY A 10 25.37 -1.53 -28.28
N ARG A 11 25.17 -1.38 -29.60
CA ARG A 11 23.84 -1.40 -30.23
C ARG A 11 23.13 -2.75 -30.06
N ALA A 12 23.86 -3.86 -30.29
CA ALA A 12 23.31 -5.21 -30.11
C ALA A 12 22.94 -5.49 -28.64
N ALA A 13 23.81 -5.10 -27.70
CA ALA A 13 23.53 -5.24 -26.26
C ALA A 13 22.33 -4.39 -25.82
N HIS A 14 22.19 -3.17 -26.33
CA HIS A 14 21.05 -2.32 -26.08
C HIS A 14 19.74 -2.96 -26.59
N ALA A 15 19.76 -3.47 -27.85
CA ALA A 15 18.60 -4.17 -28.40
C ALA A 15 18.22 -5.43 -27.61
N GLY A 16 19.22 -6.13 -27.04
CA GLY A 16 19.04 -7.28 -26.17
C GLY A 16 18.76 -6.93 -24.70
N ARG A 17 18.60 -5.63 -24.35
CA ARG A 17 18.36 -5.14 -22.98
C ARG A 17 19.47 -5.52 -21.97
N ALA A 18 20.67 -5.83 -22.44
CA ALA A 18 21.87 -6.03 -21.61
C ALA A 18 22.51 -4.65 -21.31
N TRP A 19 21.91 -3.95 -20.35
CA TRP A 19 22.10 -2.51 -20.15
C TRP A 19 23.53 -2.12 -19.79
N GLU A 20 24.17 -2.84 -18.86
CA GLU A 20 25.55 -2.54 -18.47
C GLU A 20 26.52 -2.87 -19.61
N HIS A 21 26.33 -3.98 -20.32
CA HIS A 21 27.11 -4.30 -21.49
C HIS A 21 26.96 -3.26 -22.61
N ALA A 22 25.72 -2.77 -22.82
CA ALA A 22 25.45 -1.70 -23.79
C ALA A 22 26.21 -0.43 -23.40
N ARG A 23 26.08 0.00 -22.13
CA ARG A 23 26.75 1.19 -21.61
C ARG A 23 28.25 1.11 -21.74
N VAL A 24 28.87 0.03 -21.26
CA VAL A 24 30.33 -0.15 -21.32
C VAL A 24 30.85 -0.12 -22.76
N SER A 25 30.13 -0.80 -23.66
CA SER A 25 30.53 -0.86 -25.07
C SER A 25 30.40 0.50 -25.78
N LEU A 26 29.29 1.22 -25.53
CA LEU A 26 29.03 2.55 -26.10
C LEU A 26 29.98 3.62 -25.53
N VAL A 27 30.26 3.61 -24.21
CA VAL A 27 31.26 4.51 -23.59
C VAL A 27 32.64 4.29 -24.22
N ARG A 28 33.01 3.03 -24.43
CA ARG A 28 34.29 2.72 -25.10
C ARG A 28 34.33 3.25 -26.54
N ALA A 29 33.25 3.02 -27.31
CA ALA A 29 33.16 3.54 -28.66
C ALA A 29 33.28 5.07 -28.69
N ASP A 30 32.61 5.75 -27.75
CA ASP A 30 32.61 7.21 -27.59
C ASP A 30 33.99 7.77 -27.22
N SER A 31 34.76 7.04 -26.40
CA SER A 31 36.14 7.43 -26.04
C SER A 31 37.15 7.33 -27.21
N GLU A 32 36.94 6.39 -28.12
CA GLU A 32 37.78 6.21 -29.32
C GLU A 32 37.35 7.17 -30.45
N ARG A 33 36.06 7.42 -30.60
CA ARG A 33 35.47 8.33 -31.58
C ARG A 33 34.12 8.86 -31.06
N PRO A 34 33.90 10.19 -31.03
CA PRO A 34 32.61 10.76 -30.57
C PRO A 34 31.43 10.12 -31.27
N LEU A 35 30.45 9.68 -30.47
CA LEU A 35 29.20 9.07 -30.94
C LEU A 35 28.31 10.09 -31.64
N GLY A 36 27.56 9.62 -32.64
CA GLY A 36 26.43 10.38 -33.19
C GLY A 36 25.26 10.52 -32.19
N ALA A 37 24.40 11.50 -32.42
CA ALA A 37 23.29 11.82 -31.50
C ALA A 37 22.36 10.62 -31.27
N ASP A 38 22.07 9.82 -32.29
CA ASP A 38 21.23 8.63 -32.19
C ASP A 38 21.87 7.56 -31.26
N ASP A 39 23.20 7.36 -31.32
CA ASP A 39 23.91 6.42 -30.43
C ASP A 39 24.08 6.96 -29.01
N LEU A 40 24.16 8.30 -28.85
CA LEU A 40 24.13 8.93 -27.54
C LEU A 40 22.79 8.71 -26.84
N GLU A 41 21.64 8.69 -27.55
CA GLU A 41 20.35 8.33 -26.96
C GLU A 41 20.33 6.88 -26.45
N LEU A 42 20.97 5.93 -27.20
CA LEU A 42 21.12 4.55 -26.73
C LEU A 42 21.96 4.47 -25.45
N LEU A 43 23.10 5.21 -25.43
CA LEU A 43 23.97 5.29 -24.26
C LEU A 43 23.22 5.92 -23.06
N ALA A 44 22.46 7.00 -23.28
CA ALA A 44 21.65 7.63 -22.24
C ALA A 44 20.62 6.65 -21.67
N THR A 45 19.90 5.92 -22.53
CA THR A 45 18.93 4.90 -22.07
C THR A 45 19.62 3.83 -21.22
N ALA A 46 20.77 3.31 -21.68
CA ALA A 46 21.52 2.31 -20.93
C ALA A 46 22.00 2.85 -19.57
N ALA A 47 22.50 4.09 -19.51
CA ALA A 47 22.90 4.76 -18.27
C ALA A 47 21.72 4.92 -17.30
N TYR A 48 20.54 5.32 -17.81
CA TYR A 48 19.30 5.40 -17.00
C TYR A 48 18.95 4.04 -16.40
N MET A 49 18.92 2.99 -17.23
CA MET A 49 18.48 1.66 -16.81
C MET A 49 19.42 1.04 -15.76
N VAL A 50 20.72 1.36 -15.77
CA VAL A 50 21.65 0.93 -14.71
C VAL A 50 21.73 1.90 -13.53
N GLY A 51 20.90 2.96 -13.51
CA GLY A 51 20.78 3.89 -12.38
C GLY A 51 21.83 5.01 -12.33
N LEU A 52 22.61 5.22 -13.38
CA LEU A 52 23.63 6.26 -13.49
C LEU A 52 23.01 7.56 -14.01
N MET A 53 22.27 8.24 -13.13
CA MET A 53 21.42 9.37 -13.52
C MET A 53 22.22 10.59 -14.00
N ASP A 54 23.40 10.88 -13.43
CA ASP A 54 24.22 12.00 -13.86
C ASP A 54 24.83 11.74 -15.24
N ASP A 55 25.25 10.49 -15.52
CA ASP A 55 25.69 10.08 -16.85
C ASP A 55 24.55 10.20 -17.87
N PHE A 56 23.34 9.72 -17.50
CA PHE A 56 22.15 9.87 -18.33
C PHE A 56 21.90 11.31 -18.73
N LEU A 57 21.89 12.24 -17.77
CA LEU A 57 21.63 13.65 -18.02
C LEU A 57 22.72 14.27 -18.92
N GLY A 58 23.98 14.02 -18.61
CA GLY A 58 25.09 14.57 -19.39
C GLY A 58 25.17 14.03 -20.83
N VAL A 59 24.89 12.73 -21.01
CA VAL A 59 24.86 12.11 -22.35
C VAL A 59 23.65 12.58 -23.15
N LEU A 60 22.49 12.70 -22.51
CA LEU A 60 21.26 13.17 -23.17
C LEU A 60 21.36 14.65 -23.58
N GLU A 61 22.07 15.48 -22.81
CA GLU A 61 22.37 16.87 -23.19
C GLU A 61 23.27 16.92 -24.44
N ARG A 62 24.28 16.06 -24.51
CA ARG A 62 25.13 15.91 -25.72
C ARG A 62 24.30 15.46 -26.93
N ALA A 63 23.37 14.49 -26.74
CA ALA A 63 22.45 14.03 -27.78
C ALA A 63 21.58 15.18 -28.30
N HIS A 64 21.01 15.99 -27.38
CA HIS A 64 20.26 17.19 -27.73
C HIS A 64 21.05 18.13 -28.64
N HIS A 65 22.27 18.48 -28.23
CA HIS A 65 23.11 19.39 -29.02
C HIS A 65 23.50 18.77 -30.38
N GLY A 66 23.78 17.46 -30.42
CA GLY A 66 24.05 16.74 -31.67
C GLY A 66 22.87 16.76 -32.63
N HIS A 67 21.65 16.56 -32.14
CA HIS A 67 20.44 16.65 -32.97
C HIS A 67 20.18 18.07 -33.47
N VAL A 68 20.39 19.11 -32.64
CA VAL A 68 20.28 20.51 -33.10
C VAL A 68 21.30 20.77 -34.23
N ALA A 69 22.57 20.36 -34.08
CA ALA A 69 23.61 20.53 -35.09
C ALA A 69 23.32 19.75 -36.37
N ALA A 70 22.64 18.60 -36.26
CA ALA A 70 22.23 17.77 -37.39
C ALA A 70 20.93 18.22 -38.07
N GLY A 71 20.31 19.34 -37.65
CA GLY A 71 19.03 19.82 -38.18
C GLY A 71 17.83 18.93 -37.87
N LYS A 72 17.86 18.20 -36.74
CA LYS A 72 16.79 17.33 -36.25
C LYS A 72 16.11 17.95 -35.02
N PRO A 73 15.39 19.08 -35.12
CA PRO A 73 14.89 19.83 -33.96
C PRO A 73 13.87 19.03 -33.12
N LEU A 74 13.06 18.17 -33.71
CA LEU A 74 12.07 17.36 -33.01
C LEU A 74 12.73 16.30 -32.11
N ARG A 75 13.79 15.62 -32.59
CA ARG A 75 14.59 14.71 -31.76
C ARG A 75 15.26 15.46 -30.59
N ALA A 76 15.81 16.66 -30.88
CA ALA A 76 16.35 17.53 -29.83
C ALA A 76 15.28 17.92 -28.79
N THR A 77 14.04 18.16 -29.22
CA THR A 77 12.92 18.44 -28.32
C THR A 77 12.64 17.28 -27.36
N ARG A 78 12.65 16.02 -27.85
CA ARG A 78 12.48 14.85 -26.99
C ARG A 78 13.58 14.75 -25.94
N CYS A 79 14.84 14.93 -26.33
CA CYS A 79 15.95 14.96 -25.35
C CYS A 79 15.74 16.06 -24.30
N ALA A 80 15.34 17.27 -24.71
CA ALA A 80 15.08 18.38 -23.80
C ALA A 80 13.89 18.12 -22.86
N PHE A 81 12.84 17.45 -23.34
CA PHE A 81 11.71 17.02 -22.52
C PHE A 81 12.16 16.07 -21.40
N PHE A 82 12.89 14.99 -21.74
CA PHE A 82 13.35 14.02 -20.73
C PHE A 82 14.36 14.65 -19.75
N LEU A 83 15.24 15.55 -20.21
CA LEU A 83 16.09 16.34 -19.32
C LEU A 83 15.27 17.15 -18.33
N GLY A 84 14.28 17.89 -18.81
CA GLY A 84 13.40 18.71 -17.99
C GLY A 84 12.62 17.90 -16.96
N VAL A 85 12.03 16.77 -17.36
CA VAL A 85 11.27 15.89 -16.45
C VAL A 85 12.16 15.33 -15.34
N ASN A 86 13.34 14.79 -15.69
CA ASN A 86 14.22 14.17 -14.71
C ASN A 86 14.85 15.21 -13.74
N LEU A 87 15.17 16.42 -14.22
CA LEU A 87 15.63 17.51 -13.36
C LEU A 87 14.51 17.98 -12.41
N ALA A 88 13.27 18.10 -12.90
CA ALA A 88 12.12 18.44 -12.05
C ALA A 88 11.89 17.38 -10.95
N MET A 89 11.99 16.09 -11.27
CA MET A 89 11.88 14.99 -10.30
C MET A 89 12.99 15.03 -9.23
N ARG A 90 14.14 15.60 -9.55
CA ARG A 90 15.25 15.83 -8.60
C ARG A 90 15.13 17.14 -7.81
N GLY A 91 14.07 17.92 -8.06
CA GLY A 91 13.84 19.21 -7.42
C GLY A 91 14.60 20.38 -8.05
N ASP A 92 15.35 20.17 -9.14
CA ASP A 92 16.08 21.22 -9.87
C ASP A 92 15.14 21.93 -10.85
N MET A 93 14.20 22.68 -10.29
CA MET A 93 13.12 23.32 -11.03
C MET A 93 13.62 24.41 -11.99
N GLY A 94 14.73 25.09 -11.66
CA GLY A 94 15.30 26.15 -12.51
C GLY A 94 15.82 25.61 -13.84
N HIS A 95 16.67 24.59 -13.80
CA HIS A 95 17.20 23.94 -14.99
C HIS A 95 16.09 23.21 -15.75
N ALA A 96 15.16 22.54 -15.06
CA ALA A 96 13.99 21.89 -15.68
C ALA A 96 13.17 22.88 -16.52
N ALA A 97 12.82 24.04 -15.97
CA ALA A 97 12.09 25.09 -16.69
C ALA A 97 12.89 25.62 -17.90
N GLY A 98 14.21 25.73 -17.78
CA GLY A 98 15.08 26.11 -18.90
C GLY A 98 15.02 25.12 -20.07
N TRP A 99 15.04 23.80 -19.76
CA TRP A 99 14.93 22.75 -20.78
C TRP A 99 13.55 22.71 -21.42
N PHE A 100 12.46 22.84 -20.67
CA PHE A 100 11.11 22.92 -21.22
C PHE A 100 10.94 24.14 -22.13
N SER A 101 11.46 25.31 -21.72
CA SER A 101 11.44 26.52 -22.55
C SER A 101 12.25 26.36 -23.85
N ARG A 102 13.37 25.64 -23.79
CA ARG A 102 14.19 25.33 -24.99
C ARG A 102 13.42 24.39 -25.92
N ALA A 103 12.79 23.34 -25.38
CA ALA A 103 11.96 22.40 -26.12
C ALA A 103 10.79 23.12 -26.83
N GLN A 104 10.09 23.99 -26.10
CA GLN A 104 8.99 24.79 -26.63
C GLN A 104 9.43 25.65 -27.84
N ARG A 105 10.55 26.37 -27.71
CA ARG A 105 11.09 27.19 -28.83
C ARG A 105 11.46 26.37 -30.06
N LEU A 106 11.90 25.11 -29.90
CA LEU A 106 12.22 24.24 -31.03
C LEU A 106 10.95 23.84 -31.79
N VAL A 107 9.89 23.48 -31.09
CA VAL A 107 8.58 23.14 -31.67
C VAL A 107 7.97 24.38 -32.38
N GLU A 108 8.00 25.55 -31.74
CA GLU A 108 7.50 26.79 -32.32
C GLU A 108 8.22 27.17 -33.62
N ARG A 109 9.54 26.99 -33.68
CA ARG A 109 10.35 27.27 -34.89
C ARG A 109 10.07 26.28 -36.01
N GLU A 110 9.76 25.03 -35.67
CA GLU A 110 9.41 24.02 -36.68
C GLU A 110 8.09 24.34 -37.36
N GLY A 111 7.13 24.97 -36.65
CA GLY A 111 5.90 25.55 -37.19
C GLY A 111 4.92 24.56 -37.83
N ARG A 112 5.18 23.23 -37.68
CA ARG A 112 4.30 22.17 -38.18
C ARG A 112 3.76 21.34 -37.01
N ASP A 113 2.62 20.71 -37.27
CA ASP A 113 2.08 19.73 -36.32
C ASP A 113 3.04 18.57 -36.10
N CYS A 114 3.29 18.22 -34.82
CA CYS A 114 4.27 17.19 -34.46
C CYS A 114 3.92 16.57 -33.10
N VAL A 115 4.37 15.34 -32.87
CA VAL A 115 4.09 14.60 -31.62
C VAL A 115 4.75 15.28 -30.42
N GLU A 116 5.86 15.97 -30.60
CA GLU A 116 6.59 16.66 -29.55
C GLU A 116 5.76 17.76 -28.87
N SER A 117 4.77 18.35 -29.58
CA SER A 117 3.81 19.28 -28.97
C SER A 117 2.99 18.60 -27.87
N GLY A 118 2.63 17.33 -28.03
CA GLY A 118 1.94 16.53 -27.02
C GLY A 118 2.85 16.22 -25.81
N TYR A 119 4.13 15.88 -26.03
CA TYR A 119 5.07 15.71 -24.92
C TYR A 119 5.18 16.98 -24.06
N LEU A 120 5.10 18.18 -24.65
CA LEU A 120 5.17 19.43 -23.90
C LEU A 120 3.90 19.76 -23.11
N LEU A 121 2.79 19.06 -23.34
CA LEU A 121 1.60 19.14 -22.50
C LEU A 121 1.76 18.37 -21.19
N MET A 122 2.62 17.34 -21.13
CA MET A 122 2.82 16.53 -19.94
C MET A 122 3.37 17.33 -18.74
N PRO A 123 4.41 18.19 -18.86
CA PRO A 123 4.82 19.08 -17.79
C PRO A 123 3.72 20.05 -17.32
N VAL A 124 2.81 20.44 -18.23
CA VAL A 124 1.65 21.28 -17.87
C VAL A 124 0.68 20.48 -17.01
N ALA A 125 0.38 19.23 -17.39
CA ALA A 125 -0.48 18.33 -16.61
C ALA A 125 0.12 18.08 -15.22
N MET A 126 1.41 17.72 -15.13
CA MET A 126 2.11 17.48 -13.86
C MET A 126 2.09 18.71 -12.93
N ARG A 127 2.33 19.90 -13.46
CA ARG A 127 2.30 21.14 -12.66
C ARG A 127 0.90 21.45 -12.13
N ASN A 128 -0.14 21.28 -12.95
CA ASN A 128 -1.52 21.47 -12.53
C ASN A 128 -1.94 20.43 -11.48
N GLU A 129 -1.53 19.16 -11.66
CA GLU A 129 -1.77 18.10 -10.69
C GLU A 129 -1.13 18.45 -9.33
N ALA A 130 0.14 18.86 -9.32
CA ALA A 130 0.86 19.26 -8.11
C ALA A 130 0.22 20.48 -7.41
N ALA A 131 -0.40 21.38 -8.18
CA ALA A 131 -1.13 22.54 -7.67
C ALA A 131 -2.57 22.21 -7.22
N GLY A 132 -3.04 20.97 -7.37
CA GLY A 132 -4.42 20.56 -7.07
C GLY A 132 -5.45 20.98 -8.13
N ASN A 133 -5.01 21.52 -9.27
CA ASN A 133 -5.86 21.93 -10.37
C ASN A 133 -6.19 20.72 -11.27
N TYR A 134 -6.90 19.74 -10.72
CA TYR A 134 -7.11 18.43 -11.37
C TYR A 134 -7.84 18.51 -12.71
N GLU A 135 -8.82 19.41 -12.88
CA GLU A 135 -9.51 19.61 -14.16
C GLU A 135 -8.55 20.06 -15.27
N ALA A 136 -7.68 21.03 -14.97
CA ALA A 136 -6.68 21.52 -15.92
C ALA A 136 -5.60 20.46 -16.19
N ALA A 137 -5.23 19.65 -15.18
CA ALA A 137 -4.30 18.55 -15.35
C ALA A 137 -4.87 17.47 -16.28
N PHE A 138 -6.13 17.08 -16.07
CA PHE A 138 -6.84 16.12 -16.93
C PHE A 138 -6.95 16.63 -18.37
N ALA A 139 -7.38 17.89 -18.56
CA ALA A 139 -7.51 18.48 -19.89
C ALA A 139 -6.17 18.52 -20.66
N ALA A 140 -5.07 18.85 -19.97
CA ALA A 140 -3.74 18.85 -20.60
C ALA A 140 -3.29 17.42 -20.97
N ALA A 141 -3.53 16.43 -20.11
CA ALA A 141 -3.22 15.04 -20.40
C ALA A 141 -4.12 14.48 -21.53
N ALA A 142 -5.41 14.85 -21.59
CA ALA A 142 -6.32 14.44 -22.66
C ALA A 142 -5.85 15.00 -24.01
N ALA A 143 -5.49 16.28 -24.06
CA ALA A 143 -4.94 16.87 -25.28
C ALA A 143 -3.63 16.20 -25.72
N ALA A 144 -2.78 15.76 -24.77
CA ALA A 144 -1.57 14.98 -25.08
C ALA A 144 -1.91 13.61 -25.68
N ALA A 145 -2.95 12.93 -25.17
CA ALA A 145 -3.43 11.65 -25.70
C ALA A 145 -3.95 11.80 -27.13
N GLU A 146 -4.76 12.84 -27.43
CA GLU A 146 -5.24 13.13 -28.79
C GLU A 146 -4.09 13.35 -29.77
N VAL A 147 -3.03 14.06 -29.37
CA VAL A 147 -1.83 14.22 -30.19
C VAL A 147 -1.14 12.86 -30.39
N ALA A 148 -0.99 12.05 -29.33
CA ALA A 148 -0.35 10.75 -29.41
C ALA A 148 -1.08 9.79 -30.36
N GLU A 149 -2.43 9.73 -30.31
CA GLU A 149 -3.23 8.93 -31.22
C GLU A 149 -3.04 9.36 -32.69
N ARG A 150 -3.08 10.66 -32.94
CA ARG A 150 -2.91 11.21 -34.29
C ARG A 150 -1.55 10.85 -34.91
N PHE A 151 -0.49 10.81 -34.09
CA PHE A 151 0.87 10.46 -34.52
C PHE A 151 1.23 8.99 -34.27
N ARG A 152 0.33 8.20 -33.66
CA ARG A 152 0.55 6.80 -33.29
C ARG A 152 1.79 6.59 -32.42
N ASP A 153 1.99 7.48 -31.44
CA ASP A 153 3.09 7.41 -30.48
C ASP A 153 2.59 6.70 -29.21
N ALA A 154 2.93 5.42 -29.07
CA ALA A 154 2.48 4.59 -27.96
C ALA A 154 3.03 5.07 -26.60
N ASP A 155 4.26 5.59 -26.57
CA ASP A 155 4.88 6.11 -25.34
C ASP A 155 4.11 7.32 -24.79
N LEU A 156 3.84 8.30 -25.64
CA LEU A 156 3.10 9.50 -25.24
C LEU A 156 1.66 9.15 -24.87
N PHE A 157 0.99 8.27 -25.64
CA PHE A 157 -0.37 7.84 -25.35
C PHE A 157 -0.47 7.22 -23.96
N SER A 158 0.41 6.24 -23.66
CA SER A 158 0.40 5.56 -22.37
C SER A 158 0.72 6.50 -21.21
N LEU A 159 1.66 7.44 -21.37
CA LEU A 159 1.95 8.46 -20.36
C LEU A 159 0.74 9.38 -20.11
N ALA A 160 0.07 9.78 -21.16
CA ALA A 160 -1.08 10.69 -21.09
C ALA A 160 -2.29 10.00 -20.43
N VAL A 161 -2.65 8.79 -20.87
CA VAL A 161 -3.76 7.99 -20.32
C VAL A 161 -3.48 7.61 -18.86
N HIS A 162 -2.25 7.20 -18.54
CA HIS A 162 -1.82 6.96 -17.17
C HIS A 162 -2.01 8.20 -16.28
N THR A 163 -1.58 9.39 -16.76
CA THR A 163 -1.75 10.65 -16.02
C THR A 163 -3.22 11.00 -15.83
N GLN A 164 -4.07 10.84 -16.86
CA GLN A 164 -5.52 11.03 -16.75
C GLN A 164 -6.10 10.11 -15.65
N GLY A 165 -5.68 8.82 -15.65
CA GLY A 165 -6.13 7.85 -14.66
C GLY A 165 -5.81 8.27 -13.23
N LEU A 166 -4.56 8.71 -12.96
CA LEU A 166 -4.15 9.19 -11.64
C LEU A 166 -4.93 10.45 -11.21
N VAL A 167 -5.14 11.38 -12.13
CA VAL A 167 -5.91 12.60 -11.85
C VAL A 167 -7.36 12.29 -11.51
N LEU A 168 -8.01 11.37 -12.23
CA LEU A 168 -9.39 10.94 -11.94
C LEU A 168 -9.51 10.30 -10.55
N ILE A 169 -8.53 9.49 -10.14
CA ILE A 169 -8.50 8.91 -8.79
C ILE A 169 -8.47 10.02 -7.73
N LYS A 170 -7.65 11.04 -7.92
CA LYS A 170 -7.56 12.20 -7.01
C LYS A 170 -8.85 13.03 -6.97
N GLN A 171 -9.60 13.07 -8.08
CA GLN A 171 -10.93 13.65 -8.13
C GLN A 171 -12.02 12.78 -7.49
N GLY A 172 -11.70 11.56 -7.06
CA GLY A 172 -12.65 10.61 -6.50
C GLY A 172 -13.40 9.77 -7.55
N GLN A 173 -13.02 9.85 -8.82
CA GLN A 173 -13.60 9.07 -9.93
C GLN A 173 -12.81 7.77 -10.12
N VAL A 174 -12.68 6.97 -9.04
CA VAL A 174 -11.75 5.83 -8.97
C VAL A 174 -12.01 4.79 -10.07
N ALA A 175 -13.27 4.42 -10.31
CA ALA A 175 -13.59 3.39 -11.31
C ALA A 175 -13.12 3.80 -12.73
N GLN A 176 -13.32 5.06 -13.11
CA GLN A 176 -12.89 5.58 -14.41
C GLN A 176 -11.36 5.71 -14.46
N GLY A 177 -10.75 6.20 -13.38
CA GLY A 177 -9.30 6.30 -13.26
C GLY A 177 -8.62 4.93 -13.38
N MET A 178 -9.15 3.90 -12.69
CA MET A 178 -8.64 2.53 -12.78
C MET A 178 -8.76 1.96 -14.18
N ALA A 179 -9.83 2.23 -14.92
CA ALA A 179 -9.99 1.75 -16.30
C ALA A 179 -8.89 2.31 -17.22
N LEU A 180 -8.56 3.60 -17.08
CA LEU A 180 -7.46 4.21 -17.83
C LEU A 180 -6.08 3.66 -17.42
N LEU A 181 -5.88 3.38 -16.13
CA LEU A 181 -4.64 2.76 -15.67
C LEU A 181 -4.49 1.33 -16.21
N ASP A 182 -5.57 0.54 -16.23
CA ASP A 182 -5.58 -0.79 -16.83
C ASP A 182 -5.27 -0.72 -18.35
N GLU A 183 -5.79 0.28 -19.07
CA GLU A 183 -5.49 0.51 -20.49
C GLU A 183 -3.99 0.82 -20.72
N ALA A 184 -3.41 1.72 -19.94
CA ALA A 184 -1.98 2.01 -20.03
C ALA A 184 -1.10 0.76 -19.76
N MET A 185 -1.56 -0.12 -18.88
CA MET A 185 -0.86 -1.37 -18.57
C MET A 185 -0.90 -2.40 -19.69
N LEU A 186 -1.91 -2.39 -20.56
CA LEU A 186 -1.94 -3.29 -21.73
C LEU A 186 -0.74 -3.04 -22.65
N ALA A 187 -0.47 -1.77 -22.99
CA ALA A 187 0.68 -1.41 -23.83
C ALA A 187 2.04 -1.76 -23.16
N ALA A 188 2.15 -1.49 -21.85
CA ALA A 188 3.36 -1.84 -21.09
C ALA A 188 3.61 -3.35 -21.07
N SER A 189 2.56 -4.15 -20.85
CA SER A 189 2.64 -5.63 -20.78
C SER A 189 2.87 -6.26 -22.16
N ALA A 190 2.36 -5.66 -23.23
CA ALA A 190 2.56 -6.12 -24.61
C ALA A 190 3.98 -5.79 -25.14
N GLY A 191 4.78 -5.02 -24.39
CA GLY A 191 6.13 -4.62 -24.82
C GLY A 191 6.15 -3.58 -25.94
N GLU A 192 5.07 -2.80 -26.07
CA GLU A 192 4.90 -1.77 -27.10
C GLU A 192 5.62 -0.45 -26.75
N LEU A 193 6.02 -0.29 -25.48
CA LEU A 193 6.60 0.93 -24.95
C LEU A 193 8.13 0.87 -24.89
N SER A 194 8.77 2.03 -24.96
CA SER A 194 10.20 2.16 -24.67
C SER A 194 10.49 1.76 -23.21
N PRO A 195 11.72 1.26 -22.92
CA PRO A 195 12.03 0.71 -21.59
C PRO A 195 11.80 1.68 -20.42
N ILE A 196 12.13 2.96 -20.61
CA ILE A 196 11.92 3.99 -19.58
C ILE A 196 10.43 4.21 -19.34
N ILE A 197 9.63 4.33 -20.40
CA ILE A 197 8.20 4.56 -20.29
C ILE A 197 7.49 3.33 -19.72
N THR A 198 7.88 2.12 -20.12
CA THR A 198 7.39 0.87 -19.51
C THR A 198 7.52 0.91 -17.99
N GLY A 199 8.71 1.23 -17.47
CA GLY A 199 8.94 1.28 -16.04
C GLY A 199 8.17 2.41 -15.33
N VAL A 200 8.04 3.58 -15.98
CA VAL A 200 7.25 4.70 -15.44
C VAL A 200 5.78 4.32 -15.32
N VAL A 201 5.20 3.69 -16.36
CA VAL A 201 3.79 3.26 -16.37
C VAL A 201 3.56 2.19 -15.30
N TYR A 202 4.38 1.14 -15.24
CA TYR A 202 4.27 0.12 -14.19
C TYR A 202 4.26 0.73 -12.79
N CYS A 203 5.29 1.50 -12.45
CA CYS A 203 5.41 2.08 -11.11
C CYS A 203 4.27 3.06 -10.79
N GLY A 204 3.85 3.86 -11.77
CA GLY A 204 2.78 4.83 -11.57
C GLY A 204 1.42 4.19 -11.40
N VAL A 205 1.11 3.14 -12.19
CA VAL A 205 -0.15 2.39 -12.08
C VAL A 205 -0.25 1.67 -10.74
N ILE A 206 0.83 1.00 -10.30
CA ILE A 206 0.84 0.31 -9.00
C ILE A 206 0.63 1.33 -7.87
N ALA A 207 1.35 2.46 -7.91
CA ALA A 207 1.16 3.53 -6.93
C ALA A 207 -0.28 4.09 -6.94
N GLY A 208 -0.90 4.23 -8.11
CA GLY A 208 -2.30 4.61 -8.23
C GLY A 208 -3.27 3.59 -7.63
N CYS A 209 -3.00 2.29 -7.84
CA CYS A 209 -3.77 1.21 -7.21
C CYS A 209 -3.64 1.24 -5.68
N GLU A 210 -2.44 1.47 -5.15
CA GLU A 210 -2.19 1.61 -3.71
C GLU A 210 -2.86 2.85 -3.13
N GLU A 211 -2.82 3.98 -3.85
CA GLU A 211 -3.50 5.21 -3.43
C GLU A 211 -5.03 5.04 -3.39
N ALA A 212 -5.59 4.29 -4.35
CA ALA A 212 -7.00 3.97 -4.43
C ALA A 212 -7.43 2.79 -3.55
N TYR A 213 -6.51 2.14 -2.82
CA TYR A 213 -6.77 0.93 -2.01
C TYR A 213 -7.24 -0.27 -2.85
N GLU A 214 -6.84 -0.35 -4.12
CA GLU A 214 -7.17 -1.43 -5.07
C GLU A 214 -6.13 -2.57 -5.00
N VAL A 215 -6.08 -3.25 -3.85
CA VAL A 215 -5.07 -4.26 -3.50
C VAL A 215 -4.94 -5.37 -4.54
N ARG A 216 -6.05 -5.85 -5.11
CA ARG A 216 -6.00 -6.94 -6.12
C ARG A 216 -5.24 -6.50 -7.36
N ARG A 217 -5.55 -5.31 -7.90
CA ARG A 217 -4.83 -4.75 -9.03
C ARG A 217 -3.37 -4.44 -8.71
N ALA A 218 -3.10 -3.87 -7.53
CA ALA A 218 -1.73 -3.64 -7.08
C ALA A 218 -0.92 -4.94 -7.07
N ARG A 219 -1.50 -6.05 -6.61
CA ARG A 219 -0.87 -7.38 -6.59
C ARG A 219 -0.58 -7.89 -8.00
N GLU A 220 -1.58 -7.89 -8.90
CA GLU A 220 -1.44 -8.35 -10.28
C GLU A 220 -0.35 -7.57 -11.04
N TRP A 221 -0.34 -6.25 -10.92
CA TRP A 221 0.63 -5.40 -11.61
C TRP A 221 2.02 -5.45 -10.97
N THR A 222 2.12 -5.68 -9.66
CA THR A 222 3.40 -5.91 -8.99
C THR A 222 4.03 -7.23 -9.45
N ASP A 223 3.25 -8.27 -9.65
CA ASP A 223 3.72 -9.53 -10.22
C ASP A 223 4.20 -9.35 -11.67
N ALA A 224 3.47 -8.59 -12.48
CA ALA A 224 3.88 -8.28 -13.85
C ALA A 224 5.17 -7.46 -13.89
N LEU A 225 5.29 -6.43 -13.04
CA LEU A 225 6.51 -5.65 -12.90
C LEU A 225 7.69 -6.52 -12.44
N SER A 226 7.44 -7.47 -11.53
CA SER A 226 8.49 -8.38 -11.03
C SER A 226 9.06 -9.22 -12.17
N ARG A 227 8.21 -9.83 -13.00
CA ARG A 227 8.66 -10.58 -14.19
C ARG A 227 9.46 -9.71 -15.14
N TRP A 228 8.97 -8.50 -15.44
CA TRP A 228 9.68 -7.56 -16.31
C TRP A 228 11.06 -7.16 -15.75
N CYS A 229 11.20 -7.00 -14.43
CA CYS A 229 12.49 -6.74 -13.78
C CYS A 229 13.42 -7.96 -13.80
N GLU A 230 12.89 -9.17 -13.63
CA GLU A 230 13.67 -10.43 -13.64
C GLU A 230 14.25 -10.74 -15.02
N GLU A 231 13.57 -10.36 -16.09
CA GLU A 231 14.06 -10.46 -17.46
C GLU A 231 15.25 -9.51 -17.74
N GLN A 232 15.57 -8.57 -16.83
CA GLN A 232 16.58 -7.55 -16.98
C GLN A 232 17.47 -7.45 -15.72
N PRO A 233 18.29 -8.46 -15.42
CA PRO A 233 19.00 -8.59 -14.13
C PRO A 233 19.97 -7.44 -13.82
N GLU A 234 20.49 -6.76 -14.86
CA GLU A 234 21.39 -5.61 -14.71
C GLU A 234 20.66 -4.28 -14.41
N MET A 235 19.32 -4.28 -14.54
CA MET A 235 18.53 -3.07 -14.34
C MET A 235 18.52 -2.66 -12.87
N VAL A 236 18.89 -1.39 -12.61
CA VAL A 236 18.80 -0.72 -11.30
C VAL A 236 17.59 0.19 -11.23
N ALA A 237 17.31 0.94 -12.31
CA ALA A 237 16.11 1.76 -12.43
C ALA A 237 14.85 0.89 -12.20
N PHE A 238 13.84 1.45 -11.55
CA PHE A 238 12.58 0.78 -11.21
C PHE A 238 12.68 -0.42 -10.26
N SER A 239 13.82 -1.16 -10.23
CA SER A 239 13.96 -2.37 -9.40
C SER A 239 13.82 -2.09 -7.90
N GLY A 240 14.21 -0.92 -7.42
CA GLY A 240 14.01 -0.49 -6.04
C GLY A 240 12.51 -0.30 -5.70
N ARG A 241 11.76 0.36 -6.59
CA ARG A 241 10.30 0.54 -6.43
C ARG A 241 9.53 -0.77 -6.55
N CYS A 242 9.92 -1.62 -7.51
CA CYS A 242 9.37 -2.97 -7.65
C CYS A 242 9.47 -3.75 -6.32
N ARG A 243 10.65 -3.73 -5.69
CA ARG A 243 10.88 -4.40 -4.41
C ARG A 243 10.08 -3.78 -3.26
N ALA A 244 9.90 -2.45 -3.24
CA ALA A 244 9.06 -1.79 -2.26
C ALA A 244 7.59 -2.23 -2.39
N HIS A 245 7.04 -2.23 -3.59
CA HIS A 245 5.68 -2.73 -3.84
C HIS A 245 5.52 -4.21 -3.46
N ARG A 246 6.50 -5.06 -3.80
CA ARG A 246 6.51 -6.47 -3.34
C ARG A 246 6.51 -6.58 -1.83
N SER A 247 7.31 -5.77 -1.14
CA SER A 247 7.35 -5.75 0.32
C SER A 247 5.99 -5.39 0.93
N GLU A 248 5.29 -4.40 0.38
CA GLU A 248 3.93 -4.02 0.84
C GLU A 248 2.93 -5.17 0.66
N ILE A 249 2.94 -5.82 -0.50
CA ILE A 249 2.06 -6.97 -0.76
C ILE A 249 2.40 -8.14 0.17
N MET A 250 3.69 -8.49 0.31
CA MET A 250 4.14 -9.56 1.20
C MET A 250 3.82 -9.27 2.68
N GLN A 251 3.90 -8.00 3.10
CA GLN A 251 3.50 -7.60 4.45
C GLN A 251 2.01 -7.85 4.67
N LEU A 252 1.16 -7.47 3.73
CA LEU A 252 -0.29 -7.69 3.78
C LEU A 252 -0.62 -9.19 3.80
N ASP A 253 0.07 -10.00 3.01
CA ASP A 253 -0.10 -11.45 2.90
C ASP A 253 0.47 -12.23 4.11
N GLY A 254 1.18 -11.54 5.01
CA GLY A 254 1.75 -12.12 6.22
C GLY A 254 3.14 -12.77 6.03
N ALA A 255 3.78 -12.60 4.89
CA ALA A 255 5.15 -13.08 4.63
C ALA A 255 6.19 -12.05 5.12
N TRP A 256 6.17 -11.73 6.41
CA TRP A 256 6.91 -10.58 6.98
C TRP A 256 8.43 -10.69 6.90
N THR A 257 8.99 -11.90 7.00
CA THR A 257 10.43 -12.11 6.84
C THR A 257 10.88 -11.74 5.42
N ASP A 258 10.19 -12.24 4.42
CA ASP A 258 10.47 -11.95 3.01
C ASP A 258 10.20 -10.48 2.69
N ALA A 259 9.12 -9.91 3.26
CA ALA A 259 8.78 -8.50 3.11
C ALA A 259 9.88 -7.58 3.64
N LEU A 260 10.44 -7.90 4.82
CA LEU A 260 11.54 -7.13 5.41
C LEU A 260 12.81 -7.21 4.56
N ASP A 261 13.11 -8.39 4.01
CA ASP A 261 14.27 -8.57 3.11
C ASP A 261 14.09 -7.82 1.79
N GLU A 262 12.87 -7.83 1.21
CA GLU A 262 12.58 -7.03 0.02
C GLU A 262 12.67 -5.53 0.32
N ALA A 263 12.19 -5.06 1.48
CA ALA A 263 12.34 -3.66 1.89
C ALA A 263 13.81 -3.24 2.06
N ARG A 264 14.66 -4.10 2.62
CA ARG A 264 16.11 -3.85 2.72
C ARG A 264 16.77 -3.74 1.35
N ARG A 265 16.44 -4.69 0.46
CA ARG A 265 16.94 -4.67 -0.92
C ARG A 265 16.41 -3.47 -1.71
N ALA A 266 15.17 -3.04 -1.43
CA ALA A 266 14.60 -1.83 -2.02
C ALA A 266 15.40 -0.58 -1.62
N ARG A 267 15.77 -0.45 -0.33
CA ARG A 267 16.64 0.62 0.16
C ARG A 267 17.98 0.63 -0.55
N ASP A 268 18.68 -0.51 -0.58
CA ASP A 268 20.00 -0.61 -1.22
C ASP A 268 19.94 -0.21 -2.70
N ARG A 269 18.87 -0.56 -3.42
CA ARG A 269 18.67 -0.16 -4.81
C ARG A 269 18.35 1.33 -4.96
N ALA A 270 17.54 1.88 -4.05
CA ALA A 270 17.21 3.30 -4.05
C ALA A 270 18.45 4.18 -3.76
N GLU A 271 19.30 3.77 -2.84
CA GLU A 271 20.57 4.44 -2.54
C GLU A 271 21.52 4.43 -3.76
N ARG A 272 21.66 3.28 -4.44
CA ARG A 272 22.45 3.18 -5.68
C ARG A 272 21.90 4.05 -6.82
N ALA A 273 20.58 4.18 -6.90
CA ALA A 273 19.91 5.04 -7.87
C ALA A 273 19.85 6.51 -7.43
N MET A 274 20.49 6.87 -6.32
CA MET A 274 20.43 8.21 -5.70
C MET A 274 19.00 8.75 -5.58
N SER A 275 18.06 7.89 -5.12
CA SER A 275 16.66 8.21 -4.92
C SER A 275 16.32 8.35 -3.44
N PRO A 276 16.41 9.56 -2.84
CA PRO A 276 16.09 9.76 -1.43
C PRO A 276 14.65 9.34 -1.08
N ALA A 277 13.69 9.69 -1.93
CA ALA A 277 12.29 9.33 -1.74
C ALA A 277 12.08 7.80 -1.72
N GLY A 278 12.77 7.06 -2.60
CA GLY A 278 12.73 5.59 -2.62
C GLY A 278 13.37 4.97 -1.38
N ALA A 279 14.50 5.50 -0.91
CA ALA A 279 15.17 5.05 0.31
C ALA A 279 14.30 5.31 1.54
N GLY A 280 13.71 6.52 1.65
CA GLY A 280 12.80 6.87 2.74
C GLY A 280 11.55 5.99 2.78
N HIS A 281 10.98 5.65 1.62
CA HIS A 281 9.83 4.74 1.55
C HIS A 281 10.19 3.32 1.99
N ALA A 282 11.30 2.78 1.51
CA ALA A 282 11.78 1.45 1.91
C ALA A 282 12.09 1.36 3.41
N LEU A 283 12.66 2.41 4.01
CA LEU A 283 12.90 2.50 5.45
C LEU A 283 11.59 2.56 6.25
N TYR A 284 10.58 3.28 5.75
CA TYR A 284 9.26 3.30 6.38
C TYR A 284 8.64 1.88 6.43
N LEU A 285 8.73 1.11 5.33
CA LEU A 285 8.25 -0.27 5.28
C LEU A 285 8.99 -1.17 6.28
N GLN A 286 10.32 -1.02 6.39
CA GLN A 286 11.09 -1.74 7.40
C GLN A 286 10.61 -1.40 8.83
N GLY A 287 10.38 -0.11 9.11
CA GLY A 287 9.86 0.35 10.39
C GLY A 287 8.51 -0.26 10.75
N GLU A 288 7.58 -0.35 9.78
CA GLU A 288 6.27 -0.97 9.99
C GLU A 288 6.40 -2.46 10.33
N ILE A 289 7.17 -3.22 9.56
CA ILE A 289 7.34 -4.67 9.78
C ILE A 289 8.01 -4.92 11.14
N LEU A 290 9.08 -4.19 11.46
CA LEU A 290 9.80 -4.31 12.74
C LEU A 290 8.91 -3.96 13.93
N ARG A 291 8.07 -2.93 13.82
CA ARG A 291 7.07 -2.57 14.83
C ARG A 291 6.09 -3.72 15.07
N LEU A 292 5.57 -4.33 14.02
CA LEU A 292 4.65 -5.45 14.11
C LEU A 292 5.30 -6.69 14.75
N GLN A 293 6.60 -6.92 14.50
CA GLN A 293 7.38 -8.00 15.11
C GLN A 293 7.77 -7.71 16.57
N GLY A 294 7.69 -6.45 17.02
CA GLY A 294 8.04 -6.03 18.37
C GLY A 294 9.50 -5.59 18.55
N ASP A 295 10.28 -5.48 17.48
CA ASP A 295 11.61 -4.85 17.52
C ASP A 295 11.47 -3.33 17.46
N PHE A 296 11.03 -2.77 18.59
CA PHE A 296 10.72 -1.35 18.70
C PHE A 296 11.93 -0.43 18.54
N VAL A 297 13.13 -0.92 18.90
CA VAL A 297 14.36 -0.14 18.76
C VAL A 297 14.73 0.00 17.28
N ALA A 298 14.75 -1.10 16.55
CA ALA A 298 15.04 -1.08 15.13
C ALA A 298 13.93 -0.35 14.33
N ALA A 299 12.67 -0.50 14.73
CA ALA A 299 11.55 0.22 14.11
C ALA A 299 11.70 1.74 14.26
N GLU A 300 12.04 2.22 15.44
CA GLU A 300 12.25 3.66 15.70
C GLU A 300 13.40 4.23 14.87
N GLU A 301 14.52 3.49 14.77
CA GLU A 301 15.64 3.91 13.92
C GLU A 301 15.24 3.98 12.44
N ALA A 302 14.53 2.97 11.95
CA ALA A 302 14.05 2.95 10.57
C ALA A 302 13.10 4.13 10.27
N PHE A 303 12.15 4.46 11.15
CA PHE A 303 11.27 5.62 11.00
C PHE A 303 12.04 6.94 11.08
N ARG A 304 13.05 7.05 11.95
CA ARG A 304 13.89 8.25 12.06
C ARG A 304 14.71 8.46 10.79
N GLU A 305 15.29 7.41 10.25
CA GLU A 305 16.01 7.48 8.98
C GLU A 305 15.06 7.79 7.81
N ALA A 306 13.87 7.17 7.75
CA ALA A 306 12.86 7.50 6.74
C ALA A 306 12.56 9.02 6.71
N ASN A 307 12.42 9.61 7.88
CA ASN A 307 12.19 11.06 8.02
C ASN A 307 13.37 11.89 7.51
N ARG A 308 14.62 11.47 7.74
CA ARG A 308 15.82 12.13 7.18
C ARG A 308 15.84 12.16 5.66
N PHE A 309 15.25 11.13 5.02
CA PHE A 309 15.06 11.05 3.58
C PHE A 309 13.78 11.74 3.10
N GLY A 310 13.11 12.52 3.95
CA GLY A 310 11.91 13.30 3.62
C GLY A 310 10.61 12.49 3.57
N ARG A 311 10.60 11.23 4.08
CA ARG A 311 9.40 10.43 4.23
C ARG A 311 8.76 10.67 5.59
N GLU A 312 7.54 11.22 5.62
CA GLU A 312 6.76 11.36 6.85
C GLU A 312 6.55 9.97 7.51
N PRO A 313 6.99 9.77 8.78
CA PRO A 313 6.93 8.47 9.43
C PRO A 313 5.55 8.14 10.04
N GLN A 314 4.54 9.01 9.83
CA GLN A 314 3.18 8.76 10.32
C GLN A 314 2.36 7.95 9.31
N PRO A 315 1.44 7.09 9.81
CA PRO A 315 1.07 6.86 11.22
C PRO A 315 1.97 5.84 11.97
N GLY A 316 2.94 5.20 11.30
CA GLY A 316 3.74 4.12 11.86
C GLY A 316 4.45 4.46 13.17
N LEU A 317 5.09 5.63 13.22
CA LEU A 317 5.77 6.09 14.44
C LEU A 317 4.79 6.36 15.60
N ALA A 318 3.60 6.87 15.33
CA ALA A 318 2.58 7.04 16.36
C ALA A 318 2.07 5.71 16.90
N LEU A 319 1.84 4.72 16.03
CA LEU A 319 1.49 3.36 16.45
C LEU A 319 2.63 2.69 17.24
N LEU A 320 3.89 2.99 16.93
CA LEU A 320 5.04 2.54 17.73
C LEU A 320 5.00 3.15 19.14
N ARG A 321 4.73 4.44 19.28
CA ARG A 321 4.56 5.09 20.59
C ARG A 321 3.42 4.46 21.40
N LEU A 322 2.29 4.18 20.73
CA LEU A 322 1.18 3.46 21.37
C LEU A 322 1.61 2.08 21.88
N ALA A 323 2.33 1.31 21.06
CA ALA A 323 2.83 -0.01 21.44
C ALA A 323 3.84 0.04 22.62
N GLN A 324 4.58 1.13 22.74
CA GLN A 324 5.47 1.42 23.88
C GLN A 324 4.72 1.91 25.14
N GLY A 325 3.40 2.11 25.05
CA GLY A 325 2.55 2.57 26.16
C GLY A 325 2.42 4.10 26.27
N ASP A 326 2.96 4.87 25.34
CA ASP A 326 2.89 6.34 25.32
C ASP A 326 1.73 6.81 24.42
N ALA A 327 0.50 6.64 24.91
CA ALA A 327 -0.71 7.04 24.19
C ALA A 327 -0.83 8.56 23.99
N GLU A 328 -0.25 9.37 24.88
CA GLU A 328 -0.29 10.83 24.78
C GLU A 328 0.58 11.33 23.62
N ALA A 329 1.83 10.87 23.53
CA ALA A 329 2.70 11.20 22.39
C ALA A 329 2.13 10.68 21.06
N ALA A 330 1.53 9.48 21.06
CA ALA A 330 0.86 8.91 19.89
C ALA A 330 -0.30 9.80 19.42
N ALA A 331 -1.18 10.23 20.34
CA ALA A 331 -2.30 11.12 20.06
C ALA A 331 -1.86 12.48 19.49
N ALA A 332 -0.84 13.10 20.10
CA ALA A 332 -0.30 14.36 19.61
C ALA A 332 0.25 14.23 18.17
N ALA A 333 0.94 13.12 17.88
CA ALA A 333 1.54 12.87 16.56
C ALA A 333 0.49 12.70 15.46
N VAL A 334 -0.57 11.89 15.68
CA VAL A 334 -1.61 11.68 14.66
C VAL A 334 -2.48 12.91 14.44
N ARG A 335 -2.75 13.71 15.50
CA ARG A 335 -3.47 14.99 15.35
C ARG A 335 -2.71 15.97 14.47
N ARG A 336 -1.40 16.08 14.66
CA ARG A 336 -0.54 16.92 13.82
C ARG A 336 -0.56 16.41 12.37
N ALA A 337 -0.32 15.12 12.16
CA ALA A 337 -0.30 14.53 10.82
C ALA A 337 -1.63 14.73 10.07
N LEU A 338 -2.77 14.56 10.74
CA LEU A 338 -4.08 14.85 10.16
C LEU A 338 -4.29 16.34 9.87
N GLY A 339 -3.78 17.24 10.74
CA GLY A 339 -3.87 18.68 10.54
C GLY A 339 -3.07 19.18 9.33
N GLU A 340 -1.98 18.50 8.99
CA GLU A 340 -1.10 18.82 7.86
C GLU A 340 -1.53 18.13 6.55
N THR A 341 -2.45 17.14 6.61
CA THR A 341 -2.88 16.36 5.46
C THR A 341 -4.27 16.80 4.98
N ALA A 342 -4.36 17.38 3.79
CA ALA A 342 -5.62 17.86 3.21
C ALA A 342 -6.33 16.82 2.33
N GLU A 343 -5.59 15.98 1.59
CA GLU A 343 -6.13 15.04 0.61
C GLU A 343 -6.89 13.88 1.27
N PRO A 344 -8.15 13.61 0.89
CA PRO A 344 -8.99 12.60 1.56
C PRO A 344 -8.39 11.19 1.57
N LEU A 345 -7.80 10.72 0.46
CA LEU A 345 -7.19 9.38 0.40
C LEU A 345 -5.92 9.27 1.25
N LYS A 346 -5.12 10.33 1.35
CA LYS A 346 -3.97 10.36 2.27
C LYS A 346 -4.41 10.40 3.73
N ARG A 347 -5.49 11.14 4.04
CA ARG A 347 -6.10 11.12 5.38
C ARG A 347 -6.62 9.74 5.75
N ALA A 348 -7.22 9.00 4.80
CA ALA A 348 -7.70 7.63 5.01
C ALA A 348 -6.59 6.65 5.45
N ARG A 349 -5.31 6.94 5.17
CA ARG A 349 -4.15 6.16 5.69
C ARG A 349 -3.88 6.42 7.16
N ILE A 350 -4.23 7.60 7.67
CA ILE A 350 -3.94 8.03 9.05
C ILE A 350 -5.14 7.76 9.96
N LEU A 351 -6.36 7.88 9.44
CA LEU A 351 -7.62 7.80 10.21
C LEU A 351 -7.79 6.48 11.00
N PRO A 352 -7.45 5.28 10.46
CA PRO A 352 -7.53 4.04 11.24
C PRO A 352 -6.65 4.05 12.49
N ALA A 353 -5.39 4.47 12.33
CA ALA A 353 -4.46 4.62 13.44
C ALA A 353 -4.93 5.70 14.43
N THR A 354 -5.50 6.80 13.93
CA THR A 354 -6.08 7.84 14.79
C THR A 354 -7.18 7.27 15.66
N ALA A 355 -8.14 6.54 15.10
CA ALA A 355 -9.23 5.94 15.87
C ALA A 355 -8.70 4.96 16.93
N GLU A 356 -7.73 4.09 16.57
CA GLU A 356 -7.11 3.14 17.49
C GLU A 356 -6.41 3.86 18.66
N ILE A 357 -5.61 4.86 18.37
CA ILE A 357 -4.87 5.65 19.37
C ILE A 357 -5.85 6.41 20.26
N MET A 358 -6.90 7.03 19.72
CA MET A 358 -7.89 7.77 20.50
C MET A 358 -8.73 6.84 21.40
N VAL A 359 -9.08 5.65 20.94
CA VAL A 359 -9.70 4.62 21.79
C VAL A 359 -8.80 4.27 22.96
N ALA A 360 -7.49 4.06 22.70
CA ALA A 360 -6.53 3.75 23.75
C ALA A 360 -6.30 4.92 24.73
N ALA A 361 -6.38 6.15 24.25
CA ALA A 361 -6.28 7.36 25.05
C ALA A 361 -7.59 7.72 25.79
N GLY A 362 -8.70 7.01 25.55
CA GLY A 362 -10.02 7.27 26.15
C GLY A 362 -10.80 8.41 25.49
N ASP A 363 -10.33 8.98 24.39
CA ASP A 363 -11.05 10.03 23.63
C ASP A 363 -11.96 9.39 22.56
N HIS A 364 -13.05 8.75 23.03
CA HIS A 364 -14.01 8.06 22.16
C HIS A 364 -14.69 9.02 21.18
N ALA A 365 -14.86 10.29 21.55
CA ALA A 365 -15.47 11.29 20.68
C ALA A 365 -14.58 11.60 19.46
N GLU A 366 -13.28 11.71 19.64
CA GLU A 366 -12.35 11.90 18.53
C GLU A 366 -12.19 10.62 17.69
N ALA A 367 -12.17 9.44 18.34
CA ALA A 367 -12.18 8.15 17.65
C ALA A 367 -13.40 8.01 16.73
N ARG A 368 -14.60 8.40 17.21
CA ARG A 368 -15.83 8.41 16.41
C ARG A 368 -15.74 9.36 15.22
N ARG A 369 -15.22 10.57 15.41
CA ARG A 369 -15.00 11.53 14.30
C ARG A 369 -14.08 10.95 13.22
N ALA A 370 -13.00 10.28 13.63
CA ALA A 370 -12.08 9.63 12.69
C ALA A 370 -12.76 8.48 11.91
N ALA A 371 -13.58 7.67 12.59
CA ALA A 371 -14.37 6.61 11.95
C ALA A 371 -15.38 7.16 10.94
N ASP A 372 -16.10 8.23 11.30
CA ASP A 372 -17.09 8.87 10.43
C ASP A 372 -16.44 9.53 9.19
N GLU A 373 -15.27 10.13 9.37
CA GLU A 373 -14.51 10.70 8.27
C GLU A 373 -14.02 9.60 7.30
N LEU A 374 -13.47 8.51 7.84
CA LEU A 374 -13.04 7.35 7.05
C LEU A 374 -14.20 6.75 6.25
N ALA A 375 -15.38 6.63 6.87
CA ALA A 375 -16.60 6.15 6.22
C ALA A 375 -17.03 7.03 5.04
N LYS A 376 -16.90 8.36 5.17
CA LYS A 376 -17.19 9.31 4.08
C LYS A 376 -16.22 9.15 2.91
N VAL A 377 -14.94 8.91 3.18
CA VAL A 377 -13.94 8.62 2.13
C VAL A 377 -14.29 7.31 1.45
N ALA A 378 -14.51 6.23 2.20
CA ALA A 378 -14.82 4.92 1.66
C ALA A 378 -16.09 4.90 0.79
N ALA A 379 -17.13 5.65 1.17
CA ALA A 379 -18.37 5.77 0.39
C ALA A 379 -18.16 6.34 -1.01
N ARG A 380 -17.13 7.17 -1.20
CA ARG A 380 -16.79 7.76 -2.50
C ARG A 380 -15.93 6.84 -3.37
N HIS A 381 -15.12 5.98 -2.77
CA HIS A 381 -14.08 5.22 -3.46
C HIS A 381 -14.39 3.73 -3.64
N GLY A 382 -15.25 3.14 -2.81
CA GLY A 382 -15.86 1.82 -3.02
C GLY A 382 -14.94 0.60 -2.93
N SER A 383 -13.65 0.73 -2.56
CA SER A 383 -12.73 -0.41 -2.50
C SER A 383 -13.03 -1.38 -1.35
N VAL A 384 -12.71 -2.67 -1.54
CA VAL A 384 -12.90 -3.70 -0.51
C VAL A 384 -12.05 -3.38 0.72
N MET A 385 -10.82 -2.89 0.52
CA MET A 385 -9.91 -2.56 1.61
C MET A 385 -10.43 -1.38 2.45
N LEU A 386 -10.93 -0.33 1.82
CA LEU A 386 -11.52 0.81 2.56
C LEU A 386 -12.74 0.38 3.36
N ARG A 387 -13.61 -0.48 2.80
CA ARG A 387 -14.75 -1.05 3.56
C ARG A 387 -14.27 -1.86 4.76
N ALA A 388 -13.24 -2.70 4.58
CA ALA A 388 -12.67 -3.49 5.68
C ALA A 388 -12.14 -2.59 6.80
N LEU A 389 -11.41 -1.51 6.45
CA LEU A 389 -10.91 -0.52 7.40
C LEU A 389 -12.06 0.19 8.14
N VAL A 390 -13.08 0.65 7.42
CA VAL A 390 -14.25 1.32 8.02
C VAL A 390 -14.94 0.43 9.03
N GLU A 391 -15.26 -0.81 8.64
CA GLU A 391 -15.99 -1.72 9.50
C GLU A 391 -15.15 -2.19 10.71
N HIS A 392 -13.83 -2.35 10.54
CA HIS A 392 -12.92 -2.63 11.64
C HIS A 392 -12.88 -1.47 12.65
N VAL A 393 -12.65 -0.25 12.15
CA VAL A 393 -12.57 0.96 12.99
C VAL A 393 -13.90 1.24 13.67
N ARG A 394 -15.02 1.14 12.95
CA ARG A 394 -16.37 1.32 13.50
C ARG A 394 -16.61 0.36 14.66
N GLY A 395 -16.37 -0.93 14.45
CA GLY A 395 -16.56 -1.93 15.48
C GLY A 395 -15.63 -1.74 16.68
N ALA A 396 -14.40 -1.27 16.49
CA ALA A 396 -13.49 -0.93 17.59
C ALA A 396 -14.04 0.24 18.43
N VAL A 397 -14.57 1.29 17.79
CA VAL A 397 -15.16 2.46 18.46
C VAL A 397 -16.47 2.08 19.16
N GLU A 398 -17.39 1.36 18.51
CA GLU A 398 -18.64 0.88 19.09
C GLU A 398 -18.38 0.03 20.34
N LEU A 399 -17.38 -0.85 20.29
CA LEU A 399 -16.98 -1.65 21.45
C LEU A 399 -16.44 -0.78 22.60
N ALA A 400 -15.67 0.25 22.30
CA ALA A 400 -15.14 1.19 23.30
C ALA A 400 -16.23 2.05 23.94
N GLU A 401 -17.29 2.37 23.19
CA GLU A 401 -18.47 3.09 23.67
C GLU A 401 -19.47 2.18 24.44
N GLY A 402 -19.22 0.86 24.49
CA GLY A 402 -20.04 -0.12 25.20
C GLY A 402 -21.14 -0.77 24.36
N ASP A 403 -21.26 -0.44 23.07
CA ASP A 403 -22.19 -1.13 22.14
C ASP A 403 -21.53 -2.40 21.56
N ALA A 404 -21.44 -3.43 22.37
CA ALA A 404 -20.88 -4.71 21.95
C ALA A 404 -21.71 -5.43 20.87
N ALA A 405 -23.02 -5.19 20.82
CA ALA A 405 -23.90 -5.81 19.83
C ALA A 405 -23.70 -5.17 18.45
N GLY A 406 -23.66 -3.84 18.36
CA GLY A 406 -23.33 -3.10 17.14
C GLY A 406 -21.91 -3.44 16.65
N ALA A 407 -20.95 -3.45 17.57
CA ALA A 407 -19.56 -3.82 17.27
C ALA A 407 -19.45 -5.19 16.58
N LEU A 408 -20.19 -6.22 17.04
CA LEU A 408 -20.18 -7.54 16.39
C LEU A 408 -20.67 -7.51 14.96
N VAL A 409 -21.64 -6.67 14.63
CA VAL A 409 -22.16 -6.53 13.26
C VAL A 409 -21.06 -5.95 12.37
N SER A 410 -20.47 -4.83 12.77
CA SER A 410 -19.38 -4.16 12.04
C SER A 410 -18.16 -5.07 11.90
N LEU A 411 -17.69 -5.69 12.99
CA LEU A 411 -16.51 -6.54 13.00
C LEU A 411 -16.65 -7.81 12.13
N ARG A 412 -17.85 -8.41 12.05
CA ARG A 412 -18.09 -9.55 11.14
C ARG A 412 -18.00 -9.16 9.67
N GLN A 413 -18.44 -7.95 9.33
CA GLN A 413 -18.27 -7.41 7.97
C GLN A 413 -16.80 -7.15 7.66
N ALA A 414 -16.05 -6.56 8.61
CA ALA A 414 -14.62 -6.38 8.48
C ALA A 414 -13.88 -7.71 8.30
N LEU A 415 -14.22 -8.72 9.13
CA LEU A 415 -13.61 -10.05 9.09
C LEU A 415 -13.76 -10.70 7.71
N LYS A 416 -14.98 -10.64 7.14
CA LYS A 416 -15.25 -11.15 5.80
C LYS A 416 -14.41 -10.45 4.74
N ALA A 417 -14.32 -9.12 4.81
CA ALA A 417 -13.57 -8.33 3.83
C ALA A 417 -12.04 -8.56 3.93
N TRP A 418 -11.48 -8.69 5.14
CA TRP A 418 -10.07 -9.03 5.32
C TRP A 418 -9.73 -10.43 4.86
N GLN A 419 -10.62 -11.41 5.07
CA GLN A 419 -10.46 -12.76 4.52
C GLN A 419 -10.50 -12.76 2.99
N GLU A 420 -11.39 -11.98 2.39
CA GLU A 420 -11.48 -11.81 0.93
C GLU A 420 -10.20 -11.20 0.34
N LEU A 421 -9.53 -10.30 1.08
CA LEU A 421 -8.26 -9.68 0.68
C LEU A 421 -7.05 -10.57 0.94
N GLY A 422 -7.19 -11.67 1.69
CA GLY A 422 -6.07 -12.51 2.09
C GLY A 422 -5.13 -11.83 3.09
N ALA A 423 -5.65 -11.00 4.02
CA ALA A 423 -4.89 -10.24 5.00
C ALA A 423 -4.94 -10.92 6.40
N PRO A 424 -4.05 -11.88 6.70
CA PRO A 424 -4.14 -12.70 7.90
C PRO A 424 -3.94 -11.88 9.19
N TYR A 425 -3.06 -10.89 9.19
CA TYR A 425 -2.82 -10.04 10.35
C TYR A 425 -4.05 -9.21 10.71
N GLU A 426 -4.64 -8.50 9.75
CA GLU A 426 -5.84 -7.69 9.98
C GLU A 426 -7.06 -8.56 10.33
N THR A 427 -7.12 -9.77 9.75
CA THR A 427 -8.10 -10.80 10.13
C THR A 427 -7.96 -11.16 11.62
N ALA A 428 -6.74 -11.41 12.09
CA ALA A 428 -6.47 -11.76 13.48
C ALA A 428 -6.77 -10.59 14.44
N ARG A 429 -6.38 -9.36 14.09
CA ARG A 429 -6.74 -8.15 14.86
C ARG A 429 -8.26 -8.01 15.00
N THR A 430 -9.00 -8.23 13.92
CA THR A 430 -10.46 -8.17 13.93
C THR A 430 -11.04 -9.28 14.81
N ARG A 431 -10.49 -10.51 14.79
CA ARG A 431 -10.91 -11.61 15.69
C ARG A 431 -10.73 -11.26 17.16
N VAL A 432 -9.65 -10.56 17.54
CA VAL A 432 -9.46 -10.08 18.92
C VAL A 432 -10.62 -9.19 19.34
N LEU A 433 -11.03 -8.24 18.50
CA LEU A 433 -12.16 -7.36 18.80
C LEU A 433 -13.48 -8.14 18.86
N VAL A 434 -13.70 -9.09 17.96
CA VAL A 434 -14.87 -10.00 18.00
C VAL A 434 -14.90 -10.77 19.33
N GLY A 435 -13.76 -11.34 19.74
CA GLY A 435 -13.65 -12.05 21.02
C GLY A 435 -13.97 -11.15 22.22
N ARG A 436 -13.49 -9.90 22.19
CA ARG A 436 -13.81 -8.92 23.26
C ARG A 436 -15.29 -8.54 23.26
N ALA A 437 -15.91 -8.36 22.10
CA ALA A 437 -17.34 -8.06 21.98
C ALA A 437 -18.20 -9.25 22.43
N CYS A 438 -17.85 -10.49 22.06
CA CYS A 438 -18.52 -11.70 22.55
C CYS A 438 -18.45 -11.81 24.07
N ARG A 439 -17.27 -11.54 24.66
CA ARG A 439 -17.11 -11.54 26.12
C ARG A 439 -17.96 -10.48 26.80
N ALA A 440 -18.03 -9.26 26.24
CA ALA A 440 -18.90 -8.20 26.77
C ALA A 440 -20.40 -8.58 26.73
N LEU A 441 -20.78 -9.47 25.79
CA LEU A 441 -22.15 -10.01 25.69
C LEU A 441 -22.35 -11.30 26.48
N GLY A 442 -21.34 -11.79 27.23
CA GLY A 442 -21.41 -13.00 28.03
C GLY A 442 -21.23 -14.30 27.24
N ASP A 443 -20.78 -14.25 25.97
CA ASP A 443 -20.44 -15.44 25.18
C ASP A 443 -18.94 -15.73 25.28
N ASP A 444 -18.53 -16.28 26.44
CA ASP A 444 -17.13 -16.56 26.74
C ASP A 444 -16.55 -17.70 25.88
N ASP A 445 -17.37 -18.64 25.44
CA ASP A 445 -16.92 -19.76 24.60
C ASP A 445 -16.53 -19.28 23.21
N THR A 446 -17.36 -18.45 22.58
CA THR A 446 -17.01 -17.82 21.29
C THR A 446 -15.83 -16.88 21.46
N ALA A 447 -15.78 -16.12 22.56
CA ALA A 447 -14.65 -15.24 22.86
C ALA A 447 -13.34 -16.00 22.95
N ALA A 448 -13.32 -17.15 23.63
CA ALA A 448 -12.12 -17.99 23.74
C ALA A 448 -11.66 -18.52 22.38
N LEU A 449 -12.57 -19.02 21.57
CA LEU A 449 -12.26 -19.53 20.22
C LEU A 449 -11.69 -18.44 19.29
N GLU A 450 -12.27 -17.25 19.31
CA GLU A 450 -11.79 -16.14 18.46
C GLU A 450 -10.41 -15.63 18.91
N LEU A 451 -10.18 -15.57 20.23
CA LEU A 451 -8.86 -15.19 20.78
C LEU A 451 -7.80 -16.25 20.51
N GLU A 452 -8.11 -17.55 20.65
CA GLU A 452 -7.20 -18.63 20.33
C GLU A 452 -6.80 -18.58 18.83
N ALA A 453 -7.78 -18.50 17.94
CA ALA A 453 -7.52 -18.39 16.51
C ALA A 453 -6.69 -17.15 16.13
N ALA A 454 -6.88 -16.03 16.81
CA ALA A 454 -6.07 -14.84 16.62
C ALA A 454 -4.63 -15.06 17.11
N GLY A 455 -4.45 -15.65 18.32
CA GLY A 455 -3.15 -15.94 18.90
C GLY A 455 -2.29 -16.87 18.03
N ASP A 456 -2.90 -17.89 17.43
CA ASP A 456 -2.24 -18.81 16.51
C ASP A 456 -1.72 -18.07 15.25
N VAL A 457 -2.51 -17.15 14.72
CA VAL A 457 -2.08 -16.34 13.57
C VAL A 457 -0.94 -15.42 13.96
N PHE A 458 -1.06 -14.66 15.05
CA PHE A 458 0.01 -13.77 15.51
C PHE A 458 1.32 -14.51 15.79
N THR A 459 1.24 -15.68 16.40
CA THR A 459 2.43 -16.53 16.65
C THR A 459 3.09 -16.95 15.34
N ARG A 460 2.30 -17.40 14.36
CA ARG A 460 2.81 -17.82 13.05
C ARG A 460 3.43 -16.66 12.26
N LEU A 461 2.87 -15.43 12.37
CA LEU A 461 3.39 -14.23 11.71
C LEU A 461 4.60 -13.63 12.42
N GLY A 462 4.89 -14.03 13.66
CA GLY A 462 5.91 -13.40 14.51
C GLY A 462 5.46 -12.05 15.10
N ALA A 463 4.14 -11.78 15.19
CA ALA A 463 3.56 -10.61 15.82
C ALA A 463 3.63 -10.71 17.35
N ALA A 464 4.85 -10.60 17.89
CA ALA A 464 5.11 -10.88 19.31
C ALA A 464 4.30 -10.00 20.27
N PRO A 465 4.12 -8.69 20.07
CA PRO A 465 3.31 -7.85 20.95
C PRO A 465 1.84 -8.29 20.99
N ASP A 466 1.26 -8.59 19.82
CA ASP A 466 -0.15 -9.00 19.70
C ASP A 466 -0.38 -10.39 20.28
N ALA A 467 0.56 -11.33 20.06
CA ALA A 467 0.51 -12.65 20.67
C ALA A 467 0.54 -12.56 22.21
N ALA A 468 1.41 -11.71 22.77
CA ALA A 468 1.49 -11.48 24.22
C ALA A 468 0.20 -10.83 24.77
N MET A 469 -0.37 -9.89 24.04
CA MET A 469 -1.64 -9.25 24.40
C MET A 469 -2.77 -10.28 24.44
N VAL A 470 -2.93 -11.13 23.41
CA VAL A 470 -3.94 -12.20 23.38
C VAL A 470 -3.73 -13.18 24.53
N ALA A 471 -2.48 -13.61 24.79
CA ALA A 471 -2.16 -14.48 25.93
C ALA A 471 -2.58 -13.87 27.28
N SER A 472 -2.51 -12.54 27.42
CA SER A 472 -2.98 -11.85 28.62
C SER A 472 -4.51 -11.84 28.74
N LEU A 473 -5.21 -11.68 27.61
CA LEU A 473 -6.69 -11.69 27.54
C LEU A 473 -7.24 -13.09 27.83
N THR A 474 -6.59 -14.16 27.37
CA THR A 474 -7.02 -15.55 27.64
C THR A 474 -6.81 -15.94 29.09
N ARG A 475 -5.70 -15.49 29.71
CA ARG A 475 -5.44 -15.74 31.16
C ARG A 475 -6.42 -15.03 32.09
N ARG A 476 -6.98 -13.89 31.69
CA ARG A 476 -7.99 -13.14 32.44
C ARG A 476 -9.41 -13.69 32.29
N GLY A 477 -9.57 -14.83 31.59
CA GLY A 477 -10.85 -15.55 31.53
C GLY A 477 -11.35 -15.91 32.93
N ALA A 478 -12.66 -15.73 33.17
CA ALA A 478 -13.33 -15.83 34.43
C ALA A 478 -12.92 -17.05 35.26
N PRO A 479 -12.97 -16.99 36.61
CA PRO A 479 -12.79 -18.14 37.44
C PRO A 479 -13.80 -19.21 37.01
N ARG A 480 -13.29 -20.32 36.51
CA ARG A 480 -14.11 -21.50 36.22
C ARG A 480 -14.47 -22.12 37.56
N ASP A 481 -15.73 -22.57 37.68
CA ASP A 481 -16.12 -23.36 38.82
C ASP A 481 -15.26 -24.66 38.87
N PRO A 482 -15.28 -25.42 40.00
CA PRO A 482 -14.50 -26.65 40.12
C PRO A 482 -14.77 -27.71 39.05
N HIS A 483 -15.86 -27.59 38.29
CA HIS A 483 -16.26 -28.48 37.20
C HIS A 483 -15.94 -27.89 35.80
N GLY A 484 -15.26 -26.74 35.74
CA GLY A 484 -14.83 -26.09 34.48
C GLY A 484 -15.90 -25.30 33.77
N LEU A 485 -17.08 -25.05 34.42
CA LEU A 485 -18.14 -24.24 33.85
C LEU A 485 -17.84 -22.75 33.99
N THR A 486 -18.18 -21.98 32.96
CA THR A 486 -18.17 -20.51 33.03
C THR A 486 -19.39 -20.00 33.79
N GLU A 487 -19.39 -18.75 34.26
CA GLU A 487 -20.51 -18.14 34.94
C GLU A 487 -21.79 -18.17 34.06
N ARG A 488 -21.64 -17.96 32.76
CA ARG A 488 -22.73 -18.04 31.80
C ARG A 488 -23.29 -19.47 31.63
N GLU A 489 -22.41 -20.46 31.58
CA GLU A 489 -22.83 -21.86 31.54
C GLU A 489 -23.53 -22.27 32.82
N LEU A 490 -23.11 -21.78 34.00
CA LEU A 490 -23.81 -21.96 35.25
C LEU A 490 -25.19 -21.33 35.22
N GLU A 491 -25.33 -20.12 34.66
CA GLU A 491 -26.62 -19.45 34.50
C GLU A 491 -27.56 -20.22 33.58
N VAL A 492 -27.03 -20.70 32.42
CA VAL A 492 -27.78 -21.57 31.51
C VAL A 492 -28.16 -22.89 32.22
N LEU A 493 -27.22 -23.51 32.95
CA LEU A 493 -27.47 -24.75 33.68
C LEU A 493 -28.59 -24.58 34.75
N ARG A 494 -28.61 -23.46 35.45
CA ARG A 494 -29.71 -23.11 36.41
C ARG A 494 -31.05 -23.03 35.71
N LEU A 495 -31.10 -22.39 34.53
CA LEU A 495 -32.35 -22.29 33.76
C LEU A 495 -32.77 -23.64 33.15
N VAL A 496 -31.79 -24.48 32.78
CA VAL A 496 -32.02 -25.87 32.37
C VAL A 496 -32.61 -26.69 33.51
N ALA A 497 -32.04 -26.56 34.70
CA ALA A 497 -32.51 -27.25 35.89
C ALA A 497 -33.89 -26.77 36.32
N ALA A 498 -34.24 -25.49 36.07
CA ALA A 498 -35.58 -24.93 36.24
C ALA A 498 -36.59 -25.39 35.17
N GLY A 499 -36.18 -26.29 34.24
CA GLY A 499 -37.08 -26.89 33.23
C GLY A 499 -37.37 -25.99 32.03
N LYS A 500 -36.66 -24.87 31.80
CA LYS A 500 -36.93 -23.96 30.68
C LYS A 500 -36.43 -24.54 29.38
N SER A 501 -37.17 -24.37 28.28
CA SER A 501 -36.73 -24.72 26.92
C SER A 501 -35.63 -23.77 26.41
N ASN A 502 -34.87 -24.17 25.37
CA ASN A 502 -33.87 -23.30 24.78
C ASN A 502 -34.43 -21.95 24.34
N ARG A 503 -35.64 -21.94 23.81
CA ARG A 503 -36.34 -20.70 23.42
C ARG A 503 -36.64 -19.80 24.63
N GLN A 504 -37.05 -20.36 25.75
CA GLN A 504 -37.31 -19.60 26.98
C GLN A 504 -36.01 -19.09 27.61
N ILE A 505 -34.95 -19.89 27.57
CA ILE A 505 -33.61 -19.50 28.02
C ILE A 505 -33.08 -18.37 27.15
N ALA A 506 -33.20 -18.49 25.83
CA ALA A 506 -32.81 -17.48 24.86
C ALA A 506 -33.51 -16.14 25.12
N SER A 507 -34.80 -16.18 25.36
CA SER A 507 -35.57 -14.99 25.72
C SER A 507 -35.18 -14.40 27.09
N THR A 508 -34.89 -15.24 28.09
CA THR A 508 -34.50 -14.80 29.44
C THR A 508 -33.11 -14.14 29.42
N LEU A 509 -32.19 -14.68 28.62
CA LEU A 509 -30.78 -14.27 28.55
C LEU A 509 -30.48 -13.29 27.41
N VAL A 510 -31.49 -12.93 26.60
CA VAL A 510 -31.39 -12.02 25.44
C VAL A 510 -30.33 -12.48 24.42
N VAL A 511 -30.34 -13.78 24.11
CA VAL A 511 -29.43 -14.42 23.12
C VAL A 511 -30.23 -15.25 22.10
N SER A 512 -29.58 -15.77 21.05
CA SER A 512 -30.24 -16.67 20.10
C SER A 512 -30.48 -18.07 20.66
N GLU A 513 -31.53 -18.78 20.19
CA GLU A 513 -31.74 -20.20 20.54
C GLU A 513 -30.53 -21.08 20.16
N HIS A 514 -29.83 -20.72 19.07
CA HIS A 514 -28.63 -21.42 18.65
C HIS A 514 -27.48 -21.25 19.68
N THR A 515 -27.31 -20.04 20.22
CA THR A 515 -26.33 -19.77 21.29
C THR A 515 -26.62 -20.60 22.52
N VAL A 516 -27.90 -20.68 22.93
CA VAL A 516 -28.30 -21.53 24.06
C VAL A 516 -28.04 -23.01 23.78
N ALA A 517 -28.39 -23.51 22.60
CA ALA A 517 -28.12 -24.90 22.22
C ALA A 517 -26.63 -25.23 22.32
N ARG A 518 -25.75 -24.32 21.89
CA ARG A 518 -24.29 -24.46 22.00
C ARG A 518 -23.83 -24.46 23.46
N HIS A 519 -24.33 -23.55 24.32
CA HIS A 519 -24.01 -23.59 25.75
C HIS A 519 -24.42 -24.91 26.40
N VAL A 520 -25.62 -25.42 26.07
CA VAL A 520 -26.06 -26.73 26.58
C VAL A 520 -25.12 -27.85 26.13
N GLN A 521 -24.70 -27.89 24.86
CA GLN A 521 -23.72 -28.87 24.38
C GLN A 521 -22.38 -28.78 25.13
N ASN A 522 -21.88 -27.58 25.33
CA ASN A 522 -20.64 -27.35 26.07
C ASN A 522 -20.75 -27.80 27.52
N ILE A 523 -21.86 -27.50 28.19
CA ILE A 523 -22.14 -27.95 29.55
C ILE A 523 -22.13 -29.47 29.61
N LEU A 524 -22.81 -30.15 28.69
CA LEU A 524 -22.84 -31.62 28.66
C LEU A 524 -21.45 -32.22 28.49
N ALA A 525 -20.63 -31.62 27.59
CA ALA A 525 -19.26 -32.07 27.36
C ALA A 525 -18.36 -31.83 28.58
N LYS A 526 -18.42 -30.66 29.22
CA LYS A 526 -17.60 -30.30 30.40
C LYS A 526 -17.97 -31.16 31.62
N LEU A 527 -19.27 -31.38 31.85
CA LEU A 527 -19.75 -32.24 32.92
C LEU A 527 -19.63 -33.73 32.59
N ARG A 528 -19.24 -34.09 31.37
CA ARG A 528 -19.18 -35.48 30.88
C ARG A 528 -20.48 -36.25 31.00
N VAL A 529 -21.60 -35.59 30.75
CA VAL A 529 -22.94 -36.18 30.80
C VAL A 529 -23.58 -36.20 29.42
N SER A 530 -24.45 -37.17 29.13
CA SER A 530 -25.02 -37.40 27.81
C SER A 530 -26.39 -36.78 27.58
N SER A 531 -27.00 -36.21 28.59
CA SER A 531 -28.37 -35.67 28.48
C SER A 531 -28.59 -34.44 29.36
N ARG A 532 -29.58 -33.63 28.98
CA ARG A 532 -30.05 -32.46 29.70
C ARG A 532 -30.52 -32.83 31.13
N THR A 533 -31.19 -33.95 31.26
CA THR A 533 -31.64 -34.48 32.56
C THR A 533 -30.46 -34.89 33.42
N ALA A 534 -29.45 -35.52 32.86
CA ALA A 534 -28.22 -35.87 33.58
C ALA A 534 -27.45 -34.62 34.03
N ALA A 535 -27.42 -33.55 33.22
CA ALA A 535 -26.80 -32.29 33.61
C ALA A 535 -27.56 -31.63 34.77
N THR A 536 -28.89 -31.72 34.77
CA THR A 536 -29.74 -31.24 35.87
C THR A 536 -29.44 -32.02 37.15
N SER A 537 -29.40 -33.36 37.10
CA SER A 537 -29.07 -34.19 38.27
C SER A 537 -27.67 -33.85 38.81
N PHE A 538 -26.70 -33.73 37.92
CA PHE A 538 -25.32 -33.34 38.30
C PHE A 538 -25.30 -31.99 39.04
N ALA A 539 -26.05 -30.99 38.52
CA ALA A 539 -26.13 -29.66 39.10
C ALA A 539 -26.73 -29.71 40.54
N PHE A 540 -27.72 -30.53 40.77
CA PHE A 540 -28.27 -30.75 42.11
C PHE A 540 -27.29 -31.47 43.06
N GLU A 541 -26.65 -32.55 42.59
CA GLU A 541 -25.70 -33.32 43.38
C GLU A 541 -24.50 -32.50 43.85
N HIS A 542 -24.01 -31.61 42.97
CA HIS A 542 -22.81 -30.77 43.21
C HIS A 542 -23.14 -29.36 43.71
N ARG A 543 -24.41 -29.05 44.02
CA ARG A 543 -24.86 -27.76 44.56
C ARG A 543 -24.49 -26.57 43.69
N LEU A 544 -24.62 -26.71 42.39
CA LEU A 544 -24.33 -25.65 41.40
C LEU A 544 -25.51 -24.72 41.15
N LEU A 545 -26.64 -24.94 41.80
CA LEU A 545 -27.92 -24.22 41.62
C LEU A 545 -28.10 -23.11 42.64
#